data_75283a7e395c605542e5b072124a30b1
#
_entry.id   75283a7e395c605542e5b072124a30b1
#
_cell.length_a   1.000
_cell.length_b   1.000
_cell.length_c   1.000
_cell.angle_alpha   90.00
_cell.angle_beta   90.00
_cell.angle_gamma   90.00
#
_symmetry.space_group_name_H-M   'P 1'
#
loop_
_entity.id
_entity.type
_entity.pdbx_description
1 polymer ?
#
loop_
_entity_poly.entity_id
_entity_poly.type
_entity_poly.pdbx_seq_one_letter_code
_entity_poly.pdbx_strand_id
1 'polypeptide(L)'
;LKDHPDMDMVPRTFIFGAKAAAGYKRAKLTIKLINSVADVINNDKSIGGKLKVVFIEDYRVSNAEIIFAAADVSEQISTASKEASGTGNMKFMLNGALTLGTMDGANVEIVEEVGAENAFIFGMSSDEVIAHEKNRDYQPMDIFNNDQEIRRVLMQLVNGFYAPDDPERFRDIYDSLLNTKSSDRADTYFILKDFRSYAEAHKKIDQAYRDSSWWAKAVSYTHLRAH
;
A
#
# COMPACT_ATOMS: atom_id res chain seq x y z
N LEU A 1 2.46 -16.41 -4.24
CA LEU A 1 3.74 -16.97 -4.72
C LEU A 1 4.08 -18.30 -4.04
N LYS A 2 4.00 -18.41 -2.70
CA LYS A 2 4.29 -19.69 -2.02
C LYS A 2 3.39 -20.83 -2.49
N ASP A 3 2.11 -20.56 -2.66
CA ASP A 3 1.14 -21.56 -3.14
C ASP A 3 1.23 -21.76 -4.66
N HIS A 4 1.77 -20.78 -5.38
CA HIS A 4 1.91 -20.77 -6.84
C HIS A 4 3.27 -20.20 -7.26
N PRO A 5 4.38 -20.96 -7.06
CA PRO A 5 5.73 -20.45 -7.33
C PRO A 5 5.98 -20.17 -8.82
N ASP A 6 5.25 -20.85 -9.69
CA ASP A 6 5.33 -20.66 -11.15
C ASP A 6 4.45 -19.52 -11.68
N MET A 7 3.79 -18.75 -10.78
CA MET A 7 2.98 -17.60 -11.18
C MET A 7 3.80 -16.68 -12.08
N ASP A 8 3.25 -16.37 -13.24
CA ASP A 8 3.80 -15.37 -14.15
C ASP A 8 3.45 -13.97 -13.65
N MET A 9 4.42 -13.31 -13.05
CA MET A 9 4.32 -11.92 -12.59
C MET A 9 5.58 -11.15 -12.94
N VAL A 10 5.46 -9.86 -13.10
CA VAL A 10 6.61 -8.96 -13.22
C VAL A 10 7.34 -8.92 -11.87
N PRO A 11 8.67 -9.19 -11.82
CA PRO A 11 9.44 -9.05 -10.59
C PRO A 11 9.27 -7.66 -9.98
N ARG A 12 9.05 -7.62 -8.67
CA ARG A 12 8.69 -6.38 -7.97
C ARG A 12 9.49 -6.19 -6.68
N THR A 13 9.97 -4.97 -6.48
CA THR A 13 10.57 -4.55 -5.22
C THR A 13 9.70 -3.49 -4.57
N PHE A 14 9.20 -3.76 -3.37
CA PHE A 14 8.53 -2.77 -2.54
C PHE A 14 9.57 -2.05 -1.68
N ILE A 15 9.67 -0.74 -1.82
CA ILE A 15 10.59 0.10 -1.07
C ILE A 15 9.79 0.97 -0.11
N PHE A 16 10.03 0.80 1.17
CA PHE A 16 9.42 1.61 2.22
C PHE A 16 10.44 2.58 2.80
N GLY A 17 10.09 3.86 2.86
CA GLY A 17 10.88 4.89 3.51
C GLY A 17 10.00 5.71 4.45
N ALA A 18 10.24 5.61 5.76
CA ALA A 18 9.41 6.28 6.76
C ALA A 18 10.17 6.51 8.06
N LYS A 19 9.60 7.38 8.89
CA LYS A 19 10.01 7.60 10.29
C LYS A 19 8.78 7.58 11.18
N ALA A 20 8.92 7.00 12.36
CA ALA A 20 7.89 7.03 13.40
C ALA A 20 8.32 7.95 14.54
N ALA A 21 7.41 8.75 15.07
CA ALA A 21 7.63 9.50 16.30
C ALA A 21 7.93 8.52 17.46
N ALA A 22 8.80 8.90 18.36
CA ALA A 22 9.28 8.04 19.44
C ALA A 22 8.15 7.46 20.32
N GLY A 23 7.09 8.23 20.57
CA GLY A 23 5.91 7.82 21.33
C GLY A 23 4.85 7.06 20.51
N TYR A 24 4.93 7.03 19.19
CA TYR A 24 3.90 6.41 18.34
C TYR A 24 4.13 4.90 18.21
N LYS A 25 3.68 4.16 19.21
CA LYS A 25 3.90 2.71 19.32
C LYS A 25 3.44 1.93 18.09
N ARG A 26 2.23 2.19 17.59
CA ARG A 26 1.68 1.46 16.44
C ARG A 26 2.46 1.72 15.15
N ALA A 27 2.90 2.95 14.89
CA ALA A 27 3.75 3.24 13.74
C ALA A 27 5.09 2.48 13.82
N LYS A 28 5.71 2.43 15.00
CA LYS A 28 6.94 1.63 15.21
C LYS A 28 6.68 0.14 15.01
N LEU A 29 5.54 -0.35 15.48
CA LEU A 29 5.15 -1.74 15.29
C LEU A 29 4.89 -2.07 13.81
N THR A 30 4.32 -1.14 13.05
CA THR A 30 4.15 -1.26 11.59
C THR A 30 5.50 -1.34 10.87
N ILE A 31 6.46 -0.50 11.23
CA ILE A 31 7.84 -0.60 10.71
C ILE A 31 8.45 -1.97 11.04
N LYS A 32 8.26 -2.46 12.26
CA LYS A 32 8.73 -3.79 12.67
C LYS A 32 8.06 -4.89 11.84
N LEU A 33 6.77 -4.77 11.54
CA LEU A 33 6.05 -5.72 10.69
C LEU A 33 6.61 -5.71 9.27
N ILE A 34 6.85 -4.55 8.68
CA ILE A 34 7.45 -4.44 7.33
C ILE A 34 8.79 -5.19 7.28
N ASN A 35 9.65 -4.99 8.28
CA ASN A 35 10.93 -5.70 8.36
C ASN A 35 10.75 -7.21 8.56
N SER A 36 9.81 -7.65 9.39
CA SER A 36 9.51 -9.08 9.58
C SER A 36 8.97 -9.72 8.29
N VAL A 37 8.13 -9.01 7.54
CA VAL A 37 7.67 -9.45 6.21
C VAL A 37 8.85 -9.52 5.23
N ALA A 38 9.74 -8.52 5.25
CA ALA A 38 10.94 -8.51 4.43
C ALA A 38 11.85 -9.72 4.72
N ASP A 39 12.06 -10.04 6.00
CA ASP A 39 12.86 -11.20 6.41
C ASP A 39 12.26 -12.51 5.87
N VAL A 40 10.95 -12.69 5.95
CA VAL A 40 10.28 -13.88 5.43
C VAL A 40 10.37 -13.96 3.91
N ILE A 41 10.07 -12.87 3.20
CA ILE A 41 10.00 -12.85 1.73
C ILE A 41 11.38 -12.95 1.11
N ASN A 42 12.33 -12.13 1.58
CA ASN A 42 13.64 -12.02 0.96
C ASN A 42 14.51 -13.28 1.16
N ASN A 43 14.23 -14.07 2.20
CA ASN A 43 14.93 -15.32 2.48
C ASN A 43 14.22 -16.58 1.93
N ASP A 44 13.02 -16.43 1.38
CA ASP A 44 12.26 -17.55 0.84
C ASP A 44 12.69 -17.87 -0.61
N LYS A 45 13.47 -18.94 -0.77
CA LYS A 45 13.97 -19.37 -2.07
C LYS A 45 12.85 -19.78 -3.05
N SER A 46 11.68 -20.18 -2.56
CA SER A 46 10.54 -20.56 -3.41
C SER A 46 9.94 -19.36 -4.14
N ILE A 47 10.15 -18.13 -3.65
CA ILE A 47 9.72 -16.89 -4.31
C ILE A 47 10.58 -16.57 -5.54
N GLY A 48 11.81 -17.12 -5.61
CA GLY A 48 12.68 -17.03 -6.80
C GLY A 48 13.08 -15.61 -7.18
N GLY A 49 13.13 -14.68 -6.21
CA GLY A 49 13.46 -13.27 -6.46
C GLY A 49 12.35 -12.45 -7.14
N LYS A 50 11.18 -13.04 -7.38
CA LYS A 50 10.03 -12.33 -7.99
C LYS A 50 9.47 -11.20 -7.13
N LEU A 51 9.67 -11.29 -5.82
CA LEU A 51 9.20 -10.30 -4.85
C LEU A 51 10.32 -9.97 -3.88
N LYS A 52 10.54 -8.69 -3.63
CA LYS A 52 11.48 -8.18 -2.64
C LYS A 52 10.84 -7.06 -1.83
N VAL A 53 11.14 -7.00 -0.55
CA VAL A 53 10.70 -5.93 0.36
C VAL A 53 11.92 -5.30 0.99
N VAL A 54 12.01 -3.97 0.96
CA VAL A 54 13.13 -3.20 1.50
C VAL A 54 12.57 -2.06 2.36
N PHE A 55 13.09 -1.92 3.56
CA PHE A 55 12.84 -0.75 4.40
C PHE A 55 14.12 0.10 4.45
N ILE A 56 14.04 1.36 4.05
CA ILE A 56 15.16 2.29 4.04
C ILE A 56 15.34 2.86 5.45
N GLU A 57 16.47 2.53 6.06
CA GLU A 57 16.86 3.10 7.35
C GLU A 57 17.18 4.58 7.21
N ASP A 58 16.90 5.34 8.27
CA ASP A 58 17.18 6.78 8.33
C ASP A 58 16.74 7.55 7.08
N TYR A 59 15.49 7.28 6.63
CA TYR A 59 14.90 7.96 5.48
C TYR A 59 14.95 9.48 5.64
N ARG A 60 15.58 10.15 4.68
CA ARG A 60 15.80 11.59 4.65
C ARG A 60 15.85 12.11 3.22
N VAL A 61 15.96 13.43 3.05
CA VAL A 61 15.91 14.08 1.73
C VAL A 61 16.92 13.46 0.75
N SER A 62 18.16 13.23 1.15
CA SER A 62 19.19 12.66 0.28
C SER A 62 18.87 11.23 -0.19
N ASN A 63 18.17 10.43 0.63
CA ASN A 63 17.69 9.11 0.22
C ASN A 63 16.47 9.26 -0.71
N ALA A 64 15.58 10.21 -0.39
CA ALA A 64 14.39 10.47 -1.17
C ALA A 64 14.69 10.86 -2.62
N GLU A 65 15.68 11.70 -2.86
CA GLU A 65 16.11 12.12 -4.20
C GLU A 65 16.45 10.93 -5.09
N ILE A 66 17.15 9.93 -4.55
CA ILE A 66 17.51 8.71 -5.27
C ILE A 66 16.25 7.85 -5.53
N ILE A 67 15.40 7.70 -4.51
CA ILE A 67 14.21 6.85 -4.58
C ILE A 67 13.20 7.41 -5.57
N PHE A 68 12.96 8.73 -5.58
CA PHE A 68 12.05 9.36 -6.54
C PHE A 68 12.47 9.10 -7.98
N ALA A 69 13.76 9.14 -8.27
CA ALA A 69 14.28 8.88 -9.62
C ALA A 69 14.31 7.39 -9.99
N ALA A 70 14.31 6.49 -9.00
CA ALA A 70 14.45 5.05 -9.22
C ALA A 70 13.11 4.30 -9.31
N ALA A 71 12.00 4.92 -8.91
CA ALA A 71 10.70 4.24 -8.80
C ALA A 71 9.97 4.23 -10.15
N ASP A 72 9.43 3.06 -10.52
CA ASP A 72 8.50 2.91 -11.64
C ASP A 72 7.06 3.25 -11.23
N VAL A 73 6.70 2.94 -9.99
CA VAL A 73 5.36 3.13 -9.43
C VAL A 73 5.47 3.86 -8.09
N SER A 74 4.62 4.84 -7.92
CA SER A 74 4.45 5.59 -6.68
C SER A 74 3.15 5.17 -6.00
N GLU A 75 3.24 4.60 -4.81
CA GLU A 75 2.06 4.23 -4.00
C GLU A 75 1.62 5.41 -3.13
N GLN A 76 0.43 5.95 -3.44
CA GLN A 76 -0.20 7.08 -2.77
C GLN A 76 -1.57 6.61 -2.25
N ILE A 77 -1.54 5.84 -1.17
CA ILE A 77 -2.61 4.94 -0.75
C ILE A 77 -3.34 5.38 0.53
N SER A 78 -3.38 6.67 0.83
CA SER A 78 -4.23 7.20 1.89
C SER A 78 -5.71 6.80 1.66
N THR A 79 -6.46 6.60 2.72
CA THR A 79 -7.92 6.44 2.59
C THR A 79 -8.50 7.73 2.06
N ALA A 80 -9.38 7.67 1.07
CA ALA A 80 -10.01 8.85 0.50
C ALA A 80 -10.62 9.76 1.59
N SER A 81 -10.49 11.05 1.46
CA SER A 81 -10.83 12.09 2.45
C SER A 81 -9.86 12.28 3.63
N LYS A 82 -8.73 11.58 3.68
CA LYS A 82 -7.80 11.66 4.84
C LYS A 82 -6.53 12.43 4.56
N GLU A 83 -6.11 12.57 3.32
CA GLU A 83 -4.92 13.34 2.93
C GLU A 83 -5.35 14.67 2.29
N ALA A 84 -4.83 15.78 2.79
CA ALA A 84 -5.18 17.10 2.25
C ALA A 84 -4.59 17.32 0.85
N SER A 85 -3.34 16.94 0.62
CA SER A 85 -2.65 17.07 -0.65
C SER A 85 -1.60 15.98 -0.84
N GLY A 86 -0.62 15.91 0.05
CA GLY A 86 0.60 15.16 -0.17
C GLY A 86 1.63 15.96 -0.98
N THR A 87 2.87 15.53 -0.94
CA THR A 87 3.97 16.12 -1.73
C THR A 87 4.78 15.05 -2.46
N GLY A 88 4.82 13.84 -1.93
CA GLY A 88 5.53 12.71 -2.53
C GLY A 88 4.97 12.34 -3.90
N ASN A 89 3.65 12.33 -4.06
CA ASN A 89 2.96 12.07 -5.32
C ASN A 89 3.48 12.98 -6.46
N MET A 90 3.57 14.28 -6.23
CA MET A 90 4.08 15.22 -7.23
C MET A 90 5.55 14.99 -7.57
N LYS A 91 6.38 14.67 -6.57
CA LYS A 91 7.82 14.41 -6.76
C LYS A 91 8.06 13.12 -7.56
N PHE A 92 7.33 12.06 -7.26
CA PHE A 92 7.38 10.83 -8.04
C PHE A 92 6.88 11.06 -9.47
N MET A 93 5.76 11.76 -9.63
CA MET A 93 5.20 12.12 -10.93
C MET A 93 6.23 12.83 -11.81
N LEU A 94 6.89 13.88 -11.29
CA LEU A 94 7.92 14.63 -12.02
C LEU A 94 9.14 13.77 -12.42
N ASN A 95 9.35 12.63 -11.76
CA ASN A 95 10.38 11.67 -12.10
C ASN A 95 9.87 10.47 -12.92
N GLY A 96 8.62 10.52 -13.42
CA GLY A 96 8.06 9.53 -14.32
C GLY A 96 7.48 8.28 -13.68
N ALA A 97 7.40 8.21 -12.34
CA ALA A 97 6.73 7.13 -11.65
C ALA A 97 5.21 7.25 -11.79
N LEU A 98 4.55 6.19 -12.24
CA LEU A 98 3.09 6.16 -12.38
C LEU A 98 2.43 6.03 -11.01
N THR A 99 1.29 6.68 -10.85
CA THR A 99 0.55 6.67 -9.58
C THR A 99 -0.31 5.42 -9.44
N LEU A 100 -0.07 4.65 -8.38
CA LEU A 100 -1.03 3.73 -7.78
C LEU A 100 -1.60 4.41 -6.54
N GLY A 101 -2.87 4.74 -6.55
CA GLY A 101 -3.42 5.52 -5.45
C GLY A 101 -4.93 5.52 -5.38
N THR A 102 -5.42 6.18 -4.34
CA THR A 102 -6.82 6.51 -4.13
C THR A 102 -7.11 7.90 -4.71
N MET A 103 -8.39 8.21 -4.94
CA MET A 103 -8.83 9.56 -5.30
C MET A 103 -8.85 10.45 -4.06
N ASP A 104 -7.65 10.84 -3.62
CA ASP A 104 -7.41 11.61 -2.39
C ASP A 104 -6.22 12.56 -2.55
N GLY A 105 -6.24 13.68 -1.85
CA GLY A 105 -5.20 14.69 -1.93
C GLY A 105 -4.91 15.13 -3.36
N ALA A 106 -3.65 15.41 -3.67
CA ALA A 106 -3.23 15.84 -5.00
C ALA A 106 -3.32 14.73 -6.08
N ASN A 107 -3.65 13.49 -5.72
CA ASN A 107 -3.91 12.47 -6.73
C ASN A 107 -5.12 12.83 -7.60
N VAL A 108 -6.09 13.56 -7.05
CA VAL A 108 -7.29 14.01 -7.79
C VAL A 108 -6.86 14.86 -8.98
N GLU A 109 -6.10 15.90 -8.73
CA GLU A 109 -5.61 16.82 -9.78
C GLU A 109 -4.65 16.10 -10.74
N ILE A 110 -3.77 15.23 -10.22
CA ILE A 110 -2.87 14.43 -11.06
C ILE A 110 -3.68 13.59 -12.06
N VAL A 111 -4.73 12.90 -11.59
CA VAL A 111 -5.55 12.05 -12.45
C VAL A 111 -6.36 12.87 -13.44
N GLU A 112 -6.90 14.03 -13.03
CA GLU A 112 -7.59 14.93 -13.93
C GLU A 112 -6.70 15.43 -15.08
N GLU A 113 -5.43 15.71 -14.80
CA GLU A 113 -4.48 16.23 -15.77
C GLU A 113 -3.86 15.14 -16.67
N VAL A 114 -3.52 13.96 -16.11
CA VAL A 114 -2.92 12.87 -16.93
C VAL A 114 -3.95 12.01 -17.65
N GLY A 115 -5.20 12.04 -17.21
CA GLY A 115 -6.25 11.10 -17.61
C GLY A 115 -6.27 9.81 -16.78
N ALA A 116 -7.47 9.32 -16.50
CA ALA A 116 -7.67 8.13 -15.65
C ALA A 116 -7.03 6.84 -16.22
N GLU A 117 -6.84 6.79 -17.52
CA GLU A 117 -6.18 5.67 -18.22
C GLU A 117 -4.67 5.61 -17.96
N ASN A 118 -4.08 6.68 -17.43
CA ASN A 118 -2.66 6.77 -17.13
C ASN A 118 -2.33 6.58 -15.64
N ALA A 119 -3.33 6.39 -14.79
CA ALA A 119 -3.18 6.14 -13.35
C ALA A 119 -3.83 4.81 -12.95
N PHE A 120 -3.37 4.23 -11.85
CA PHE A 120 -3.95 3.01 -11.29
C PHE A 120 -4.71 3.36 -10.02
N ILE A 121 -6.00 3.66 -10.18
CA ILE A 121 -6.86 4.11 -9.08
C ILE A 121 -7.60 2.93 -8.48
N PHE A 122 -7.71 2.91 -7.15
CA PHE A 122 -8.44 1.92 -6.38
C PHE A 122 -9.14 2.56 -5.17
N GLY A 123 -9.92 1.76 -4.47
CA GLY A 123 -10.57 2.12 -3.22
C GLY A 123 -11.85 2.92 -3.40
N MET A 124 -12.46 3.23 -2.28
CA MET A 124 -13.67 4.02 -2.21
C MET A 124 -13.42 5.48 -2.56
N SER A 125 -14.47 6.13 -3.04
CA SER A 125 -14.52 7.60 -3.14
C SER A 125 -14.63 8.26 -1.76
N SER A 126 -14.31 9.55 -1.68
CA SER A 126 -14.47 10.33 -0.45
C SER A 126 -15.91 10.32 0.07
N ASP A 127 -16.89 10.38 -0.82
CA ASP A 127 -18.31 10.35 -0.44
C ASP A 127 -18.72 9.00 0.17
N GLU A 128 -18.22 7.89 -0.38
CA GLU A 128 -18.44 6.55 0.18
C GLU A 128 -17.81 6.40 1.56
N VAL A 129 -16.58 6.86 1.74
CA VAL A 129 -15.90 6.84 3.05
C VAL A 129 -16.69 7.65 4.08
N ILE A 130 -17.10 8.87 3.73
CA ILE A 130 -17.89 9.75 4.61
C ILE A 130 -19.23 9.12 4.94
N ALA A 131 -19.90 8.48 3.96
CA ALA A 131 -21.16 7.78 4.18
C ALA A 131 -20.98 6.62 5.18
N HIS A 132 -19.98 5.77 5.01
CA HIS A 132 -19.67 4.69 5.95
C HIS A 132 -19.34 5.21 7.36
N GLU A 133 -18.58 6.30 7.46
CA GLU A 133 -18.27 6.92 8.75
C GLU A 133 -19.53 7.44 9.47
N LYS A 134 -20.42 8.07 8.72
CA LYS A 134 -21.68 8.61 9.24
C LYS A 134 -22.67 7.52 9.63
N ASN A 135 -22.84 6.53 8.76
CA ASN A 135 -23.83 5.46 8.96
C ASN A 135 -23.33 4.39 9.94
N ARG A 136 -22.03 4.28 10.15
CA ARG A 136 -21.39 3.25 11.01
C ARG A 136 -21.79 1.83 10.60
N ASP A 137 -21.94 1.58 9.31
CA ASP A 137 -22.42 0.33 8.72
C ASP A 137 -21.30 -0.62 8.27
N TYR A 138 -20.04 -0.22 8.40
CA TYR A 138 -18.88 -1.04 8.06
C TYR A 138 -18.48 -1.97 9.20
N GLN A 139 -18.40 -3.27 8.89
CA GLN A 139 -17.99 -4.32 9.81
C GLN A 139 -16.81 -5.11 9.22
N PRO A 140 -15.55 -4.80 9.61
CA PRO A 140 -14.38 -5.49 9.05
C PRO A 140 -14.36 -6.99 9.34
N MET A 141 -15.03 -7.44 10.40
CA MET A 141 -15.17 -8.86 10.73
C MET A 141 -15.93 -9.64 9.65
N ASP A 142 -16.84 -9.00 8.91
CA ASP A 142 -17.55 -9.65 7.80
C ASP A 142 -16.57 -10.00 6.68
N ILE A 143 -15.61 -9.11 6.36
CA ILE A 143 -14.55 -9.38 5.38
C ILE A 143 -13.67 -10.53 5.87
N PHE A 144 -13.24 -10.48 7.13
CA PHE A 144 -12.43 -11.54 7.74
C PHE A 144 -13.12 -12.92 7.66
N ASN A 145 -14.44 -12.98 7.87
CA ASN A 145 -15.17 -14.22 7.86
C ASN A 145 -15.43 -14.76 6.45
N ASN A 146 -15.61 -13.88 5.47
CA ASN A 146 -15.99 -14.26 4.11
C ASN A 146 -14.84 -14.32 3.11
N ASP A 147 -13.67 -13.74 3.43
CA ASP A 147 -12.48 -13.73 2.57
C ASP A 147 -11.35 -14.56 3.20
N GLN A 148 -11.14 -15.76 2.66
CA GLN A 148 -10.15 -16.71 3.19
C GLN A 148 -8.71 -16.22 3.05
N GLU A 149 -8.37 -15.46 2.01
CA GLU A 149 -7.01 -14.96 1.80
C GLU A 149 -6.71 -13.82 2.79
N ILE A 150 -7.63 -12.87 2.94
CA ILE A 150 -7.51 -11.79 3.93
C ILE A 150 -7.44 -12.40 5.33
N ARG A 151 -8.32 -13.35 5.64
CA ARG A 151 -8.30 -14.06 6.92
C ARG A 151 -6.94 -14.72 7.18
N ARG A 152 -6.38 -15.44 6.19
CA ARG A 152 -5.07 -16.09 6.32
C ARG A 152 -3.97 -15.08 6.62
N VAL A 153 -3.92 -13.97 5.88
CA VAL A 153 -2.92 -12.91 6.08
C VAL A 153 -3.04 -12.29 7.47
N LEU A 154 -4.26 -11.97 7.91
CA LEU A 154 -4.48 -11.40 9.24
C LEU A 154 -4.10 -12.37 10.36
N MET A 155 -4.42 -13.66 10.21
CA MET A 155 -4.02 -14.69 11.19
C MET A 155 -2.49 -14.83 11.30
N GLN A 156 -1.73 -14.55 10.24
CA GLN A 156 -0.27 -14.56 10.28
C GLN A 156 0.33 -13.49 11.22
N LEU A 157 -0.43 -12.45 11.54
CA LEU A 157 -0.02 -11.43 12.52
C LEU A 157 0.03 -11.96 13.97
N VAL A 158 -0.72 -13.04 14.26
CA VAL A 158 -0.96 -13.50 15.64
C VAL A 158 -0.73 -15.01 15.85
N ASN A 159 -0.12 -15.69 14.86
CA ASN A 159 0.17 -17.12 14.96
C ASN A 159 1.67 -17.44 14.94
N GLY A 160 2.53 -16.43 15.07
CA GLY A 160 3.99 -16.59 15.06
C GLY A 160 4.63 -16.62 13.68
N PHE A 161 3.87 -16.49 12.59
CA PHE A 161 4.43 -16.57 11.24
C PHE A 161 5.50 -15.49 10.98
N TYR A 162 5.25 -14.25 11.41
CA TYR A 162 6.20 -13.13 11.28
C TYR A 162 7.06 -12.89 12.52
N ALA A 163 6.79 -13.56 13.63
CA ALA A 163 7.52 -13.45 14.87
C ALA A 163 7.41 -14.76 15.66
N PRO A 164 8.20 -15.80 15.29
CA PRO A 164 8.11 -17.12 15.95
C PRO A 164 8.45 -17.10 17.44
N ASP A 165 9.30 -16.16 17.84
CA ASP A 165 9.73 -15.93 19.23
C ASP A 165 8.70 -15.18 20.08
N ASP A 166 7.72 -14.50 19.44
CA ASP A 166 6.69 -13.74 20.11
C ASP A 166 5.42 -13.66 19.23
N PRO A 167 4.56 -14.67 19.23
CA PRO A 167 3.35 -14.72 18.39
C PRO A 167 2.38 -13.55 18.61
N GLU A 168 2.43 -12.92 19.78
CA GLU A 168 1.55 -11.79 20.13
C GLU A 168 2.11 -10.42 19.70
N ARG A 169 3.32 -10.38 19.14
CA ARG A 169 4.03 -9.14 18.78
C ARG A 169 3.18 -8.16 17.96
N PHE A 170 2.40 -8.65 17.02
CA PHE A 170 1.58 -7.83 16.14
C PHE A 170 0.09 -7.82 16.49
N ARG A 171 -0.26 -8.28 17.71
CA ARG A 171 -1.63 -8.29 18.23
C ARG A 171 -2.31 -6.92 18.16
N ASP A 172 -1.60 -5.84 18.49
CA ASP A 172 -2.18 -4.49 18.42
C ASP A 172 -2.60 -4.09 17.01
N ILE A 173 -1.84 -4.50 15.97
CA ILE A 173 -2.22 -4.26 14.58
C ILE A 173 -3.45 -5.10 14.22
N TYR A 174 -3.45 -6.40 14.55
CA TYR A 174 -4.58 -7.29 14.33
C TYR A 174 -5.87 -6.76 14.98
N ASP A 175 -5.78 -6.40 16.26
CA ASP A 175 -6.92 -5.88 17.01
C ASP A 175 -7.41 -4.54 16.46
N SER A 176 -6.53 -3.69 15.94
CA SER A 176 -6.93 -2.44 15.32
C SER A 176 -7.73 -2.62 14.02
N LEU A 177 -7.55 -3.74 13.35
CA LEU A 177 -8.27 -4.06 12.12
C LEU A 177 -9.61 -4.79 12.37
N LEU A 178 -9.72 -5.57 13.46
CA LEU A 178 -10.88 -6.47 13.65
C LEU A 178 -11.67 -6.23 14.94
N ASN A 179 -11.03 -5.74 16.00
CA ASN A 179 -11.64 -5.65 17.32
C ASN A 179 -11.81 -4.21 17.79
N THR A 180 -13.01 -3.87 18.16
CA THR A 180 -13.33 -2.63 18.87
C THR A 180 -13.19 -2.83 20.40
N LYS A 181 -11.97 -3.02 20.89
CA LYS A 181 -11.74 -3.08 22.35
C LYS A 181 -11.83 -1.72 23.04
N SER A 182 -11.80 -0.64 22.27
CA SER A 182 -11.99 0.74 22.71
C SER A 182 -13.26 1.33 22.08
N SER A 183 -13.58 2.56 22.41
CA SER A 183 -14.65 3.34 21.77
C SER A 183 -14.42 3.56 20.26
N ASP A 184 -13.24 3.26 19.78
CA ASP A 184 -12.86 3.47 18.39
C ASP A 184 -13.32 2.32 17.50
N ARG A 185 -13.67 2.64 16.26
CA ARG A 185 -14.05 1.63 15.26
C ARG A 185 -12.81 0.83 14.86
N ALA A 186 -13.00 -0.48 14.62
CA ALA A 186 -11.98 -1.29 13.98
C ALA A 186 -11.81 -0.84 12.53
N ASP A 187 -10.60 -1.01 12.00
CA ASP A 187 -10.23 -0.63 10.62
C ASP A 187 -10.70 0.77 10.22
N THR A 188 -10.34 1.77 11.02
CA THR A 188 -10.74 3.18 10.85
C THR A 188 -10.31 3.79 9.52
N TYR A 189 -9.37 3.15 8.83
CA TYR A 189 -8.88 3.55 7.51
C TYR A 189 -9.41 2.66 6.38
N PHE A 190 -10.40 1.81 6.64
CA PHE A 190 -11.04 0.95 5.63
C PHE A 190 -10.06 0.10 4.80
N ILE A 191 -8.94 -0.30 5.41
CA ILE A 191 -7.86 -1.05 4.73
C ILE A 191 -8.38 -2.36 4.16
N LEU A 192 -9.19 -3.10 4.94
CA LEU A 192 -9.73 -4.37 4.48
C LEU A 192 -10.80 -4.19 3.40
N LYS A 193 -11.56 -3.09 3.47
CA LYS A 193 -12.59 -2.74 2.48
C LYS A 193 -11.96 -2.48 1.11
N ASP A 194 -10.87 -1.73 1.07
CA ASP A 194 -10.20 -1.32 -0.16
C ASP A 194 -9.20 -2.37 -0.69
N PHE A 195 -8.86 -3.39 0.11
CA PHE A 195 -7.79 -4.32 -0.21
C PHE A 195 -7.97 -5.04 -1.56
N ARG A 196 -9.18 -5.48 -1.90
CA ARG A 196 -9.42 -6.20 -3.15
C ARG A 196 -9.26 -5.30 -4.38
N SER A 197 -9.74 -4.08 -4.32
CA SER A 197 -9.52 -3.11 -5.40
C SER A 197 -8.04 -2.72 -5.55
N TYR A 198 -7.31 -2.61 -4.45
CA TYR A 198 -5.85 -2.45 -4.44
C TYR A 198 -5.15 -3.63 -5.14
N ALA A 199 -5.52 -4.86 -4.81
CA ALA A 199 -4.95 -6.05 -5.43
C ALA A 199 -5.23 -6.10 -6.95
N GLU A 200 -6.43 -5.71 -7.38
CA GLU A 200 -6.77 -5.62 -8.82
C GLU A 200 -5.97 -4.52 -9.54
N ALA A 201 -5.72 -3.38 -8.88
CA ALA A 201 -4.88 -2.33 -9.44
C ALA A 201 -3.44 -2.82 -9.66
N HIS A 202 -2.90 -3.64 -8.76
CA HIS A 202 -1.59 -4.28 -8.94
C HIS A 202 -1.54 -5.23 -10.14
N LYS A 203 -2.61 -5.98 -10.43
CA LYS A 203 -2.70 -6.82 -11.65
C LYS A 203 -2.67 -5.97 -12.92
N LYS A 204 -3.38 -4.84 -12.91
CA LYS A 204 -3.35 -3.88 -14.04
C LYS A 204 -1.95 -3.31 -14.26
N ILE A 205 -1.21 -3.04 -13.18
CA ILE A 205 0.19 -2.61 -13.26
C ILE A 205 1.05 -3.69 -13.92
N ASP A 206 0.93 -4.96 -13.54
CA ASP A 206 1.67 -6.07 -14.15
C ASP A 206 1.41 -6.16 -15.66
N GLN A 207 0.16 -5.99 -16.08
CA GLN A 207 -0.21 -5.98 -17.50
C GLN A 207 0.38 -4.78 -18.24
N ALA A 208 0.23 -3.58 -17.67
CA ALA A 208 0.70 -2.35 -18.29
C ALA A 208 2.22 -2.28 -18.39
N TYR A 209 2.94 -2.78 -17.37
CA TYR A 209 4.42 -2.78 -17.37
C TYR A 209 5.02 -3.63 -18.49
N ARG A 210 4.31 -4.65 -18.97
CA ARG A 210 4.71 -5.49 -20.10
C ARG A 210 4.41 -4.85 -21.45
N ASP A 211 3.60 -3.80 -21.48
CA ASP A 211 3.23 -3.06 -22.68
C ASP A 211 4.20 -1.90 -22.90
N SER A 212 4.58 -1.68 -24.17
CA SER A 212 5.38 -0.52 -24.59
C SER A 212 4.72 0.83 -24.25
N SER A 213 3.40 0.85 -24.02
CA SER A 213 2.66 2.04 -23.59
C SER A 213 3.08 2.55 -22.20
N TRP A 214 3.73 1.72 -21.37
CA TRP A 214 4.23 2.14 -20.05
C TRP A 214 5.09 3.39 -20.12
N TRP A 215 6.07 3.38 -21.02
CA TRP A 215 6.99 4.51 -21.19
C TRP A 215 6.30 5.77 -21.71
N ALA A 216 5.29 5.62 -22.59
CA ALA A 216 4.49 6.74 -23.03
C ALA A 216 3.71 7.38 -21.89
N LYS A 217 3.14 6.57 -20.98
CA LYS A 217 2.46 7.05 -19.76
C LYS A 217 3.45 7.78 -18.85
N ALA A 218 4.62 7.21 -18.60
CA ALA A 218 5.65 7.82 -17.75
C ALA A 218 6.10 9.19 -18.33
N VAL A 219 6.26 9.31 -19.64
CA VAL A 219 6.57 10.58 -20.30
C VAL A 219 5.45 11.60 -20.12
N SER A 220 4.19 11.20 -20.23
CA SER A 220 3.04 12.09 -19.98
C SER A 220 3.07 12.67 -18.57
N TYR A 221 3.41 11.85 -17.58
CA TYR A 221 3.56 12.31 -16.19
C TYR A 221 4.63 13.39 -16.02
N THR A 222 5.82 13.20 -16.65
CA THR A 222 6.90 14.18 -16.52
C THR A 222 6.63 15.51 -17.22
N HIS A 223 5.73 15.54 -18.21
CA HIS A 223 5.35 16.76 -18.92
C HIS A 223 4.30 17.60 -18.17
N LEU A 224 3.66 17.04 -17.14
CA LEU A 224 2.78 17.82 -16.32
C LEU A 224 3.59 18.84 -15.52
N ARG A 225 3.35 20.09 -15.82
CA ARG A 225 3.88 21.18 -15.00
C ARG A 225 2.92 21.35 -13.82
N ALA A 226 3.44 21.22 -12.60
CA ALA A 226 2.75 21.70 -11.43
C ALA A 226 2.56 23.23 -11.63
N HIS A 227 1.33 23.66 -11.77
CA HIS A 227 0.94 25.08 -11.79
C HIS A 227 0.74 25.58 -10.37
#